data_24a002fb729e93b41cda282f5e242ae7
#
_entry.id   24a002fb729e93b41cda282f5e242ae7
#
_cell.length_a   1.000
_cell.length_b   1.000
_cell.length_c   1.000
_cell.angle_alpha   90.00
_cell.angle_beta   90.00
_cell.angle_gamma   90.00
#
_symmetry.space_group_name_H-M   'P 1'
#
loop_
_entity.id
_entity.type
_entity.pdbx_description
1 polymer ?
#
loop_
_entity_poly.entity_id
_entity_poly.type
_entity_poly.pdbx_seq_one_letter_code
_entity_poly.pdbx_strand_id
1 'polypeptide(L)'
;MRDVYEVLKEKGITLPQPPAKGGVYTPVQELGEKFLYCSGCGPDLGNGNTVVGKLGKDLTVEDGQKAAYNCVLNLLANLNEKTGDLNRIKRFVKVLAFVNSADDFGMQPQVVNGGSNLIAGPVSYTHLTLPTI
;
A
#
# COMPACT_ATOMS: atom_id res chain seq x y z
N MET A 1 8.39 17.13 13.42
CA MET A 1 7.81 16.14 12.49
C MET A 1 6.53 16.70 11.89
N ARG A 2 6.39 16.65 10.58
CA ARG A 2 5.20 17.18 9.92
C ARG A 2 4.03 16.22 10.11
N ASP A 3 2.84 16.77 10.19
CA ASP A 3 1.60 15.99 10.25
C ASP A 3 1.40 15.23 8.93
N VAL A 4 1.18 13.92 9.02
CA VAL A 4 0.97 13.06 7.85
C VAL A 4 -0.21 13.54 7.01
N TYR A 5 -1.31 13.95 7.66
CA TYR A 5 -2.51 14.42 6.95
C TYR A 5 -2.26 15.71 6.17
N GLU A 6 -1.45 16.61 6.71
CA GLU A 6 -1.06 17.83 5.98
C GLU A 6 -0.23 17.49 4.75
N VAL A 7 0.70 16.56 4.87
CA VAL A 7 1.53 16.11 3.75
C VAL A 7 0.68 15.45 2.67
N LEU A 8 -0.24 14.59 3.05
CA LEU A 8 -1.18 13.96 2.11
C LEU A 8 -2.00 15.02 1.36
N LYS A 9 -2.51 16.01 2.09
CA LYS A 9 -3.28 17.10 1.49
C LYS A 9 -2.45 17.92 0.49
N GLU A 10 -1.23 18.28 0.86
CA GLU A 10 -0.31 19.00 -0.03
C GLU A 10 0.00 18.24 -1.32
N LYS A 11 0.09 16.92 -1.22
CA LYS A 11 0.34 16.03 -2.36
C LYS A 11 -0.92 15.70 -3.16
N GLY A 12 -2.08 16.19 -2.74
CA GLY A 12 -3.34 15.89 -3.40
C GLY A 12 -3.79 14.44 -3.22
N ILE A 13 -3.35 13.78 -2.15
CA ILE A 13 -3.67 12.39 -1.87
C ILE A 13 -4.85 12.32 -0.91
N THR A 14 -5.93 11.68 -1.35
CA THR A 14 -7.11 11.43 -0.51
C THR A 14 -7.15 9.94 -0.17
N LEU A 15 -7.21 9.63 1.13
CA LEU A 15 -7.35 8.24 1.56
C LEU A 15 -8.75 7.73 1.20
N PRO A 16 -8.85 6.53 0.64
CA PRO A 16 -10.15 5.92 0.37
C PRO A 16 -10.81 5.46 1.65
N GLN A 17 -12.06 5.05 1.55
CA GLN A 17 -12.69 4.26 2.60
C GLN A 17 -11.94 2.94 2.73
N PRO A 18 -11.81 2.39 3.96
CA PRO A 18 -11.19 1.07 4.11
C PRO A 18 -11.87 0.05 3.20
N PRO A 19 -11.09 -0.77 2.48
CA PRO A 19 -11.69 -1.74 1.57
C PRO A 19 -12.46 -2.81 2.32
N ALA A 20 -13.47 -3.36 1.67
CA ALA A 20 -14.20 -4.51 2.22
C ALA A 20 -13.25 -5.70 2.32
N LYS A 21 -13.42 -6.50 3.38
CA LYS A 21 -12.63 -7.71 3.55
C LYS A 21 -12.96 -8.71 2.46
N GLY A 22 -11.92 -9.27 1.85
CA GLY A 22 -12.08 -10.35 0.87
C GLY A 22 -12.27 -11.73 1.50
N GLY A 23 -12.29 -11.82 2.82
CA GLY A 23 -12.41 -13.07 3.55
C GLY A 23 -12.56 -12.86 5.05
N VAL A 24 -12.42 -13.94 5.80
CA VAL A 24 -12.51 -13.91 7.26
C VAL A 24 -11.12 -13.65 7.84
N TYR A 25 -10.80 -12.38 8.05
CA TYR A 25 -9.52 -11.97 8.61
C TYR A 25 -9.62 -10.57 9.23
N THR A 26 -8.64 -10.22 10.06
CA THR A 26 -8.50 -8.88 10.61
C THR A 26 -7.55 -8.07 9.73
N PRO A 27 -7.97 -6.89 9.22
CA PRO A 27 -7.11 -6.10 8.34
C PRO A 27 -5.81 -5.65 8.97
N VAL A 28 -5.83 -5.30 10.26
CA VAL A 28 -4.65 -4.87 11.01
C VAL A 28 -4.69 -5.49 12.39
N GLN A 29 -3.65 -6.21 12.76
CA GLN A 29 -3.54 -6.86 14.06
C GLN A 29 -2.34 -6.31 14.84
N GLU A 30 -2.53 -6.06 16.11
CA GLU A 30 -1.42 -5.72 17.00
C GLU A 30 -0.53 -6.94 17.21
N LEU A 31 0.78 -6.74 17.13
CA LEU A 31 1.79 -7.75 17.39
C LEU A 31 2.73 -7.23 18.47
N GLY A 32 2.57 -7.75 19.70
CA GLY A 32 3.24 -7.21 20.86
C GLY A 32 2.74 -5.79 21.17
N GLU A 33 3.57 -4.98 21.79
CA GLU A 33 3.18 -3.64 22.24
C GLU A 33 3.48 -2.53 21.21
N LYS A 34 4.34 -2.82 20.22
CA LYS A 34 4.91 -1.77 19.37
C LYS A 34 4.70 -1.98 17.88
N PHE A 35 4.16 -3.12 17.46
CA PHE A 35 4.03 -3.45 16.05
C PHE A 35 2.59 -3.64 15.64
N LEU A 36 2.33 -3.31 14.38
CA LEU A 36 1.08 -3.65 13.71
C LEU A 36 1.42 -4.57 12.54
N TYR A 37 0.66 -5.63 12.40
CA TYR A 37 0.76 -6.56 11.29
C TYR A 37 -0.46 -6.39 10.40
N CYS A 38 -0.25 -6.07 9.14
CA CYS A 38 -1.34 -5.82 8.22
C CYS A 38 -1.58 -7.02 7.32
N SER A 39 -2.82 -7.39 7.14
CA SER A 39 -3.24 -8.33 6.11
C SER A 39 -3.06 -7.70 4.74
N GLY A 40 -2.99 -8.52 3.70
CA GLY A 40 -2.79 -8.03 2.35
C GLY A 40 -3.93 -7.15 1.84
N CYS A 41 -3.59 -6.18 1.04
CA CYS A 41 -4.54 -5.34 0.32
C CYS A 41 -4.33 -5.49 -1.18
N GLY A 42 -5.43 -5.61 -1.91
CA GLY A 42 -5.43 -5.60 -3.36
C GLY A 42 -5.62 -4.20 -3.94
N PRO A 43 -5.56 -4.09 -5.27
CA PRO A 43 -5.72 -2.81 -5.96
C PRO A 43 -7.20 -2.45 -6.17
N ASP A 44 -7.98 -2.50 -5.10
CA ASP A 44 -9.39 -2.15 -5.14
C ASP A 44 -9.56 -0.64 -5.31
N LEU A 45 -10.45 -0.27 -6.24
CA LEU A 45 -10.74 1.13 -6.58
C LEU A 45 -12.02 1.64 -5.91
N GLY A 46 -12.69 0.80 -5.13
CA GLY A 46 -14.00 1.06 -4.56
C GLY A 46 -15.13 0.65 -5.52
N ASN A 47 -16.36 0.67 -5.02
CA ASN A 47 -17.56 0.35 -5.80
C ASN A 47 -17.52 -1.03 -6.48
N GLY A 48 -16.80 -1.99 -5.89
CA GLY A 48 -16.65 -3.33 -6.45
C GLY A 48 -15.66 -3.43 -7.61
N ASN A 49 -14.98 -2.35 -7.96
CA ASN A 49 -13.99 -2.34 -9.03
C ASN A 49 -12.61 -2.67 -8.50
N THR A 50 -11.87 -3.47 -9.25
CA THR A 50 -10.47 -3.80 -8.95
C THR A 50 -9.69 -3.93 -10.24
N VAL A 51 -8.37 -3.78 -10.16
CA VAL A 51 -7.49 -3.98 -11.31
C VAL A 51 -7.21 -5.47 -11.46
N VAL A 52 -7.45 -6.00 -12.66
CA VAL A 52 -7.29 -7.42 -12.98
C VAL A 52 -6.42 -7.57 -14.21
N GLY A 53 -5.53 -8.56 -14.20
CA GLY A 53 -4.69 -8.88 -15.34
C GLY A 53 -3.27 -9.23 -14.92
N LYS A 54 -2.47 -9.59 -15.92
CA LYS A 54 -1.06 -9.94 -15.73
C LYS A 54 -0.15 -8.87 -16.33
N LEU A 55 0.82 -8.44 -15.54
CA LEU A 55 1.86 -7.51 -15.99
C LEU A 55 2.69 -8.18 -17.10
N GLY A 56 2.94 -7.42 -18.16
CA GLY A 56 3.65 -7.92 -19.32
C GLY A 56 2.79 -8.66 -20.34
N LYS A 57 1.50 -8.83 -20.05
CA LYS A 57 0.52 -9.44 -20.97
C LYS A 57 -0.69 -8.52 -21.13
N ASP A 58 -1.49 -8.35 -20.08
CA ASP A 58 -2.71 -7.54 -20.11
C ASP A 58 -2.45 -6.10 -19.64
N LEU A 59 -1.44 -5.91 -18.79
CA LEU A 59 -1.13 -4.67 -18.10
C LEU A 59 0.30 -4.23 -18.38
N THR A 60 0.51 -2.93 -18.48
CA THR A 60 1.83 -2.31 -18.58
C THR A 60 2.46 -2.11 -17.21
N VAL A 61 3.75 -1.78 -17.16
CA VAL A 61 4.45 -1.41 -15.92
C VAL A 61 3.75 -0.23 -15.26
N GLU A 62 3.32 0.77 -16.04
CA GLU A 62 2.60 1.93 -15.51
C GLU A 62 1.27 1.54 -14.85
N ASP A 63 0.53 0.65 -15.48
CA ASP A 63 -0.71 0.10 -14.90
C ASP A 63 -0.43 -0.58 -13.58
N GLY A 64 0.64 -1.36 -13.53
CA GLY A 64 1.07 -2.05 -12.31
C GLY A 64 1.49 -1.09 -11.21
N GLN A 65 2.18 -0.02 -11.55
CA GLN A 65 2.57 1.02 -10.59
C GLN A 65 1.35 1.70 -9.97
N LYS A 66 0.35 2.00 -10.77
CA LYS A 66 -0.93 2.55 -10.28
C LYS A 66 -1.65 1.56 -9.38
N ALA A 67 -1.64 0.28 -9.75
CA ALA A 67 -2.24 -0.77 -8.92
C ALA A 67 -1.53 -0.88 -7.57
N ALA A 68 -0.21 -0.88 -7.56
CA ALA A 68 0.59 -0.90 -6.34
C ALA A 68 0.32 0.33 -5.46
N TYR A 69 0.20 1.49 -6.06
CA TYR A 69 -0.20 2.72 -5.38
C TYR A 69 -1.56 2.56 -4.70
N ASN A 70 -2.54 2.02 -5.38
CA ASN A 70 -3.87 1.78 -4.83
C ASN A 70 -3.84 0.76 -3.69
N CYS A 71 -3.02 -0.29 -3.79
CA CYS A 71 -2.83 -1.24 -2.69
C CYS A 71 -2.36 -0.53 -1.42
N VAL A 72 -1.40 0.37 -1.55
CA VAL A 72 -0.87 1.12 -0.41
C VAL A 72 -1.89 2.12 0.12
N LEU A 73 -2.66 2.78 -0.73
CA LEU A 73 -3.75 3.65 -0.27
C LEU A 73 -4.76 2.86 0.58
N ASN A 74 -5.13 1.67 0.14
CA ASN A 74 -6.05 0.81 0.88
C ASN A 74 -5.44 0.37 2.22
N LEU A 75 -4.15 0.05 2.22
CA LEU A 75 -3.42 -0.28 3.43
C LEU A 75 -3.41 0.90 4.42
N LEU A 76 -3.13 2.10 3.94
CA LEU A 76 -3.14 3.31 4.77
C LEU A 76 -4.54 3.60 5.32
N ALA A 77 -5.58 3.36 4.54
CA ALA A 77 -6.96 3.51 5.02
C ALA A 77 -7.25 2.55 6.17
N ASN A 78 -6.82 1.29 6.06
CA ASN A 78 -6.96 0.31 7.14
C ASN A 78 -6.16 0.72 8.37
N LEU A 79 -4.94 1.19 8.20
CA LEU A 79 -4.10 1.67 9.31
C LEU A 79 -4.70 2.90 9.97
N ASN A 80 -5.25 3.82 9.19
CA ASN A 80 -5.91 5.01 9.71
C ASN A 80 -7.11 4.65 10.56
N GLU A 81 -7.92 3.70 10.12
CA GLU A 81 -9.07 3.22 10.89
C GLU A 81 -8.63 2.53 12.18
N LYS A 82 -7.61 1.69 12.11
CA LYS A 82 -7.11 0.94 13.27
C LYS A 82 -6.48 1.83 14.32
N THR A 83 -5.65 2.79 13.91
CA THR A 83 -4.90 3.64 14.84
C THR A 83 -5.69 4.88 15.27
N GLY A 84 -6.63 5.31 14.46
CA GLY A 84 -7.31 6.61 14.64
C GLY A 84 -6.45 7.80 14.25
N ASP A 85 -5.15 7.62 14.09
CA ASP A 85 -4.20 8.66 13.74
C ASP A 85 -2.93 8.06 13.14
N LEU A 86 -2.72 8.29 11.84
CA LEU A 86 -1.53 7.80 11.12
C LEU A 86 -0.22 8.36 11.68
N ASN A 87 -0.25 9.49 12.37
CA ASN A 87 0.94 10.06 12.99
C ASN A 87 1.52 9.18 14.11
N ARG A 88 0.75 8.22 14.60
CA ARG A 88 1.23 7.23 15.57
C ARG A 88 2.19 6.21 14.98
N ILE A 89 2.19 6.07 13.65
CA ILE A 89 3.08 5.14 12.96
C ILE A 89 4.44 5.83 12.78
N LYS A 90 5.48 5.24 13.34
CA LYS A 90 6.83 5.80 13.24
C LYS A 90 7.53 5.42 11.96
N ARG A 91 7.35 4.17 11.51
CA ARG A 91 7.97 3.68 10.28
C ARG A 91 7.36 2.36 9.85
N PHE A 92 7.54 2.05 8.59
CA PHE A 92 7.24 0.73 8.05
C PHE A 92 8.49 -0.13 8.18
N VAL A 93 8.32 -1.33 8.75
CA VAL A 93 9.44 -2.24 8.99
C VAL A 93 9.68 -3.14 7.78
N LYS A 94 8.59 -3.61 7.17
CA LYS A 94 8.67 -4.53 6.04
C LYS A 94 7.40 -4.43 5.19
N VAL A 95 7.57 -4.50 3.89
CA VAL A 95 6.47 -4.66 2.94
C VAL A 95 6.75 -5.90 2.08
N LEU A 96 5.78 -6.78 1.99
CA LEU A 96 5.81 -7.94 1.11
C LEU A 96 4.80 -7.69 -0.01
N ALA A 97 5.24 -7.82 -1.25
CA ALA A 97 4.38 -7.59 -2.40
C ALA A 97 4.43 -8.78 -3.37
N PHE A 98 3.28 -9.12 -3.92
CA PHE A 98 3.15 -10.14 -4.94
C PHE A 98 2.65 -9.48 -6.23
N VAL A 99 3.34 -9.72 -7.31
CA VAL A 99 3.01 -9.15 -8.62
C VAL A 99 2.55 -10.28 -9.54
N ASN A 100 1.29 -10.19 -9.97
CA ASN A 100 0.75 -11.12 -10.95
C ASN A 100 1.28 -10.75 -12.33
N SER A 101 2.11 -11.61 -12.90
CA SER A 101 2.83 -11.27 -14.13
C SER A 101 2.97 -12.47 -15.06
N ALA A 102 3.23 -12.17 -16.34
CA ALA A 102 3.59 -13.18 -17.32
C ALA A 102 4.93 -13.83 -16.95
N ASP A 103 5.17 -15.05 -17.46
CA ASP A 103 6.35 -15.84 -17.11
C ASP A 103 7.67 -15.14 -17.48
N ASP A 104 7.67 -14.34 -18.53
CA ASP A 104 8.84 -13.62 -19.02
C ASP A 104 8.97 -12.20 -18.46
N PHE A 105 8.09 -11.79 -17.56
CA PHE A 105 8.13 -10.45 -16.97
C PHE A 105 9.19 -10.38 -15.87
N GLY A 106 10.03 -9.35 -15.90
CA GLY A 106 11.13 -9.20 -14.95
C GLY A 106 11.20 -7.83 -14.26
N MET A 107 10.14 -7.02 -14.34
CA MET A 107 10.14 -5.66 -13.78
C MET A 107 9.30 -5.51 -12.51
N GLN A 108 9.21 -6.57 -11.71
CA GLN A 108 8.43 -6.56 -10.47
C GLN A 108 8.86 -5.45 -9.50
N PRO A 109 10.17 -5.20 -9.26
CA PRO A 109 10.58 -4.11 -8.37
C PRO A 109 10.10 -2.74 -8.84
N GLN A 110 10.14 -2.48 -10.13
CA GLN A 110 9.68 -1.21 -10.70
C GLN A 110 8.18 -1.03 -10.50
N VAL A 111 7.40 -2.10 -10.62
CA VAL A 111 5.96 -2.08 -10.37
C VAL A 111 5.68 -1.75 -8.90
N VAL A 112 6.35 -2.43 -7.99
CA VAL A 112 6.16 -2.23 -6.54
C VAL A 112 6.56 -0.82 -6.11
N ASN A 113 7.49 -0.18 -6.80
CA ASN A 113 7.89 1.19 -6.50
C ASN A 113 6.73 2.18 -6.55
N GLY A 114 5.67 1.90 -7.30
CA GLY A 114 4.47 2.70 -7.30
C GLY A 114 3.85 2.84 -5.89
N GLY A 115 3.90 1.77 -5.10
CA GLY A 115 3.47 1.80 -3.71
C GLY A 115 4.56 2.25 -2.75
N SER A 116 5.79 1.79 -2.95
CA SER A 116 6.92 2.12 -2.07
C SER A 116 7.19 3.62 -2.03
N ASN A 117 7.08 4.30 -3.16
CA ASN A 117 7.28 5.75 -3.24
C ASN A 117 6.24 6.52 -2.40
N LEU A 118 5.03 6.03 -2.33
CA LEU A 118 3.99 6.63 -1.49
C LEU A 118 4.37 6.51 -0.01
N ILE A 119 4.84 5.35 0.41
CA ILE A 119 5.27 5.11 1.79
C ILE A 119 6.50 5.93 2.14
N ALA A 120 7.51 5.94 1.27
CA ALA A 120 8.78 6.61 1.51
C ALA A 120 8.67 8.13 1.51
N GLY A 121 7.73 8.70 0.75
CA GLY A 121 7.52 10.13 0.63
C GLY A 121 6.61 10.70 1.72
N PRO A 122 5.27 10.67 1.49
CA PRO A 122 4.34 11.40 2.37
C PRO A 122 4.19 10.82 3.76
N VAL A 123 4.36 9.52 3.95
CA VAL A 123 4.02 8.82 5.19
C VAL A 123 5.22 8.55 6.07
N SER A 124 6.42 8.56 5.52
CA SER A 124 7.62 8.26 6.28
C SER A 124 8.65 9.38 6.19
N TYR A 125 9.11 9.84 7.33
CA TYR A 125 10.19 10.81 7.45
C TYR A 125 11.53 10.12 7.70
N THR A 126 11.53 8.82 7.79
CA THR A 126 12.73 8.03 8.03
C THR A 126 13.04 7.20 6.81
N HIS A 127 14.33 6.96 6.57
CA HIS A 127 14.78 6.11 5.49
C HIS A 127 14.18 4.71 5.63
N LEU A 128 13.31 4.37 4.70
CA LEU A 128 12.74 3.04 4.62
C LEU A 128 13.57 2.21 3.67
N THR A 129 14.22 1.20 4.21
CA THR A 129 14.73 0.13 3.40
C THR A 129 13.61 -0.88 3.26
N LEU A 130 12.98 -0.94 2.09
CA LEU A 130 11.95 -1.92 1.81
C LEU A 130 12.61 -3.13 1.15
N PRO A 131 12.66 -4.28 1.84
CA PRO A 131 13.06 -5.51 1.16
C PRO A 131 11.98 -5.88 0.16
N THR A 132 12.34 -5.92 -1.11
CA THR A 132 11.47 -6.40 -2.18
C THR A 132 11.73 -7.88 -2.38
N ILE A 133 10.69 -8.64 -2.38
CA ILE A 133 10.77 -10.08 -2.66
C ILE A 133 10.16 -10.35 -4.01
#